data_da6ba3a9bb5513ad68a58182b2b49d46
#
_entry.id   da6ba3a9bb5513ad68a58182b2b49d46
#
_cell.length_a   1.000
_cell.length_b   1.000
_cell.length_c   1.000
_cell.angle_alpha   90.00
_cell.angle_beta   90.00
_cell.angle_gamma   90.00
#
_symmetry.space_group_name_H-M   'P 1'
#
loop_
_entity.id
_entity.type
_entity.pdbx_description
1 polymer ?
#
loop_
_entity_poly.entity_id
_entity_poly.type
_entity_poly.pdbx_seq_one_letter_code
_entity_poly.pdbx_strand_id
1 'polypeptide(L)'
;KMALGQSMEMELHCEKGIGKDHAKFSPVATATYRLLPLIEILKPIPEPLIPKFIACFPEGVMEQGGENGVRVVDTRKDTVSREVLRHPEFEGFVRLGRIQDHFLFSVESTGIYEPEQLLPASIEVLRRKIALLKLALDAVPTGTQP
;
A
#
# COMPACT_ATOMS: atom_id res chain seq x y z
N LYS A 1 27.99 13.76 -8.86
CA LYS A 1 28.10 15.24 -8.94
C LYS A 1 29.44 15.60 -9.54
N MET A 2 29.46 16.62 -10.42
CA MET A 2 30.67 17.11 -11.07
C MET A 2 30.84 18.59 -10.72
N ALA A 3 32.11 19.05 -10.67
CA ALA A 3 32.40 20.45 -10.47
C ALA A 3 32.30 21.24 -11.81
N LEU A 4 32.20 22.57 -11.71
CA LEU A 4 32.16 23.43 -12.88
C LEU A 4 33.45 23.25 -13.71
N GLY A 5 33.30 23.05 -15.03
CA GLY A 5 34.44 22.85 -15.94
C GLY A 5 34.96 21.40 -16.03
N GLN A 6 34.42 20.46 -15.23
CA GLN A 6 34.69 19.02 -15.40
C GLN A 6 33.80 18.45 -16.49
N SER A 7 34.38 17.59 -17.34
CA SER A 7 33.65 16.77 -18.33
C SER A 7 34.02 15.31 -18.16
N MET A 8 33.10 14.43 -18.51
CA MET A 8 33.31 12.99 -18.49
C MET A 8 32.73 12.41 -19.78
N GLU A 9 33.53 11.62 -20.47
CA GLU A 9 33.09 10.84 -21.61
C GLU A 9 33.22 9.36 -21.27
N MET A 10 32.16 8.59 -21.50
CA MET A 10 32.15 7.17 -21.19
C MET A 10 31.25 6.40 -22.14
N GLU A 11 31.60 5.15 -22.39
CA GLU A 11 30.78 4.16 -23.08
C GLU A 11 30.24 3.16 -22.03
N LEU A 12 28.92 2.93 -22.03
CA LEU A 12 28.25 2.07 -21.07
C LEU A 12 27.57 0.92 -21.81
N HIS A 13 27.99 -0.30 -21.51
CA HIS A 13 27.36 -1.52 -22.01
C HIS A 13 26.36 -2.01 -20.97
N CYS A 14 25.05 -1.92 -21.30
CA CYS A 14 23.97 -2.31 -20.40
C CYS A 14 23.49 -3.72 -20.69
N GLU A 15 23.36 -4.53 -19.64
CA GLU A 15 22.79 -5.86 -19.70
C GLU A 15 21.38 -5.88 -19.12
N LYS A 16 20.49 -6.65 -19.73
CA LYS A 16 19.13 -6.87 -19.24
C LYS A 16 19.10 -8.08 -18.32
N GLY A 17 18.49 -7.94 -17.16
CA GLY A 17 18.33 -9.01 -16.16
C GLY A 17 16.99 -8.91 -15.45
N ILE A 18 16.78 -9.82 -14.51
CA ILE A 18 15.58 -9.87 -13.66
C ILE A 18 15.96 -9.74 -12.19
N GLY A 19 15.04 -9.23 -11.38
CA GLY A 19 15.26 -9.01 -9.95
C GLY A 19 15.58 -10.29 -9.16
N LYS A 20 15.22 -11.47 -9.69
CA LYS A 20 15.59 -12.77 -9.09
C LYS A 20 17.10 -13.04 -9.19
N ASP A 21 17.75 -12.62 -10.26
CA ASP A 21 19.19 -12.82 -10.46
C ASP A 21 20.00 -11.85 -9.60
N HIS A 22 19.60 -10.58 -9.61
CA HIS A 22 20.21 -9.57 -8.75
C HIS A 22 19.25 -8.39 -8.55
N ALA A 23 19.24 -7.82 -7.32
CA ALA A 23 18.38 -6.71 -6.97
C ALA A 23 18.61 -5.44 -7.82
N LYS A 24 19.81 -5.26 -8.42
CA LYS A 24 20.11 -4.14 -9.34
C LYS A 24 19.19 -4.10 -10.56
N PHE A 25 18.59 -5.23 -10.94
CA PHE A 25 17.65 -5.33 -12.06
C PHE A 25 16.19 -5.10 -11.65
N SER A 26 15.91 -4.96 -10.34
CA SER A 26 14.54 -4.70 -9.88
C SER A 26 14.10 -3.29 -10.26
N PRO A 27 12.97 -3.12 -10.97
CA PRO A 27 12.44 -1.81 -11.28
C PRO A 27 11.68 -1.18 -10.10
N VAL A 28 11.51 -1.93 -9.00
CA VAL A 28 10.74 -1.52 -7.82
C VAL A 28 11.67 -1.36 -6.63
N ALA A 29 11.66 -0.17 -6.02
CA ALA A 29 12.35 0.08 -4.76
C ALA A 29 11.53 -0.46 -3.58
N THR A 30 10.26 -0.06 -3.50
CA THR A 30 9.34 -0.49 -2.46
C THR A 30 7.96 -0.73 -3.06
N ALA A 31 7.36 -1.87 -2.75
CA ALA A 31 5.96 -2.16 -3.06
C ALA A 31 5.27 -2.69 -1.80
N THR A 32 4.31 -1.95 -1.29
CA THR A 32 3.57 -2.29 -0.08
C THR A 32 2.08 -2.11 -0.28
N TYR A 33 1.28 -2.75 0.58
CA TYR A 33 -0.13 -2.45 0.68
C TYR A 33 -0.58 -2.41 2.14
N ARG A 34 -1.67 -1.72 2.38
CA ARG A 34 -2.42 -1.77 3.63
C ARG A 34 -3.90 -1.81 3.34
N LEU A 35 -4.70 -2.34 4.24
CA LEU A 35 -6.15 -2.29 4.15
C LEU A 35 -6.64 -0.90 4.58
N LEU A 36 -7.73 -0.42 3.95
CA LEU A 36 -8.36 0.84 4.33
C LEU A 36 -8.82 0.76 5.79
N PRO A 37 -8.38 1.67 6.67
CA PRO A 37 -8.85 1.72 8.05
C PRO A 37 -10.34 2.03 8.13
N LEU A 38 -11.02 1.35 9.05
CA LEU A 38 -12.42 1.59 9.40
C LEU A 38 -12.47 2.20 10.80
N ILE A 39 -13.11 3.35 10.92
CA ILE A 39 -13.31 4.05 12.17
C ILE A 39 -14.82 4.28 12.33
N GLU A 40 -15.42 3.66 13.33
CA GLU A 40 -16.85 3.78 13.61
C GLU A 40 -17.06 4.42 14.97
N ILE A 41 -17.81 5.51 15.01
CA ILE A 41 -18.20 6.18 16.26
C ILE A 41 -19.49 5.53 16.75
N LEU A 42 -19.41 4.84 17.88
CA LEU A 42 -20.51 4.06 18.43
C LEU A 42 -21.46 4.88 19.30
N LYS A 43 -20.94 5.96 19.92
CA LYS A 43 -21.69 6.82 20.85
C LYS A 43 -21.26 8.27 20.66
N PRO A 44 -22.13 9.25 20.95
CA PRO A 44 -21.76 10.66 20.93
C PRO A 44 -20.61 10.95 21.89
N ILE A 45 -19.60 11.69 21.42
CA ILE A 45 -18.46 12.12 22.24
C ILE A 45 -18.86 13.34 23.06
N PRO A 46 -18.67 13.35 24.40
CA PRO A 46 -18.92 14.52 25.23
C PRO A 46 -18.13 15.75 24.76
N GLU A 47 -18.76 16.90 24.67
CA GLU A 47 -18.13 18.14 24.15
C GLU A 47 -16.75 18.45 24.74
N PRO A 48 -16.51 18.33 26.07
CA PRO A 48 -15.21 18.64 26.65
C PRO A 48 -14.09 17.68 26.16
N LEU A 49 -14.46 16.50 25.71
CA LEU A 49 -13.51 15.45 25.27
C LEU A 49 -13.25 15.46 23.76
N ILE A 50 -14.03 16.20 22.97
CA ILE A 50 -13.91 16.25 21.51
C ILE A 50 -12.50 16.64 21.06
N PRO A 51 -11.88 17.72 21.57
CA PRO A 51 -10.55 18.10 21.13
C PRO A 51 -9.49 17.02 21.42
N LYS A 52 -9.59 16.36 22.58
CA LYS A 52 -8.69 15.26 22.95
C LYS A 52 -8.93 14.04 22.08
N PHE A 53 -10.18 13.72 21.77
CA PHE A 53 -10.52 12.61 20.89
C PHE A 53 -9.96 12.80 19.47
N ILE A 54 -10.13 13.98 18.89
CA ILE A 54 -9.58 14.33 17.56
C ILE A 54 -8.05 14.25 17.58
N ALA A 55 -7.39 14.72 18.64
CA ALA A 55 -5.94 14.67 18.77
C ALA A 55 -5.35 13.24 18.83
N CYS A 56 -6.18 12.21 19.10
CA CYS A 56 -5.76 10.81 19.03
C CYS A 56 -5.57 10.31 17.58
N PHE A 57 -5.98 11.07 16.58
CA PHE A 57 -5.89 10.73 15.17
C PHE A 57 -5.01 11.72 14.42
N PRO A 58 -4.37 11.30 13.32
CA PRO A 58 -3.64 12.22 12.46
C PRO A 58 -4.53 13.33 11.90
N GLU A 59 -3.91 14.46 11.59
CA GLU A 59 -4.59 15.60 10.98
C GLU A 59 -5.35 15.22 9.71
N GLY A 60 -6.61 15.66 9.60
CA GLY A 60 -7.48 15.41 8.47
C GLY A 60 -8.15 14.03 8.46
N VAL A 61 -7.99 13.21 9.50
CA VAL A 61 -8.78 11.98 9.68
C VAL A 61 -10.14 12.29 10.27
N MET A 62 -10.17 13.19 11.24
CA MET A 62 -11.38 13.58 11.96
C MET A 62 -11.54 15.09 12.05
N GLU A 63 -12.80 15.53 12.10
CA GLU A 63 -13.19 16.92 12.35
C GLU A 63 -14.30 16.98 13.40
N GLN A 64 -14.37 18.12 14.08
CA GLN A 64 -15.50 18.42 14.96
C GLN A 64 -16.78 18.61 14.14
N GLY A 65 -17.87 17.97 14.52
CA GLY A 65 -19.17 18.06 13.87
C GLY A 65 -19.86 16.71 13.70
N GLY A 66 -21.03 16.72 13.06
CA GLY A 66 -21.86 15.54 12.89
C GLY A 66 -22.69 15.20 14.14
N GLU A 67 -23.50 14.13 14.03
CA GLU A 67 -24.46 13.73 15.08
C GLU A 67 -23.77 13.27 16.38
N ASN A 68 -22.55 12.77 16.29
CA ASN A 68 -21.78 12.24 17.42
C ASN A 68 -20.74 13.24 17.97
N GLY A 69 -20.81 14.53 17.59
CA GLY A 69 -19.85 15.56 17.98
C GLY A 69 -18.55 15.55 17.18
N VAL A 70 -18.25 14.45 16.50
CA VAL A 70 -17.11 14.28 15.59
C VAL A 70 -17.54 13.58 14.30
N ARG A 71 -16.83 13.89 13.21
CA ARG A 71 -17.04 13.28 11.90
C ARG A 71 -15.73 12.71 11.37
N VAL A 72 -15.77 11.49 10.86
CA VAL A 72 -14.67 10.88 10.12
C VAL A 72 -14.64 11.46 8.70
N VAL A 73 -13.52 12.05 8.30
CA VAL A 73 -13.35 12.72 7.00
C VAL A 73 -12.59 11.85 6.02
N ASP A 74 -11.38 11.43 6.38
CA ASP A 74 -10.53 10.63 5.51
C ASP A 74 -9.74 9.57 6.29
N THR A 75 -10.22 8.33 6.26
CA THR A 75 -9.57 7.21 6.93
C THR A 75 -8.26 6.78 6.25
N ARG A 76 -8.00 7.21 5.00
CA ARG A 76 -6.73 6.92 4.31
C ARG A 76 -5.53 7.54 5.00
N LYS A 77 -5.74 8.68 5.68
CA LYS A 77 -4.71 9.39 6.44
C LYS A 77 -4.39 8.74 7.78
N ASP A 78 -5.24 7.83 8.26
CA ASP A 78 -5.00 7.17 9.54
C ASP A 78 -3.78 6.24 9.46
N THR A 79 -2.86 6.41 10.41
CA THR A 79 -1.63 5.61 10.56
C THR A 79 -1.86 4.30 11.30
N VAL A 80 -3.09 4.06 11.79
CA VAL A 80 -3.46 2.90 12.60
C VAL A 80 -2.65 2.82 13.91
N SER A 81 -2.32 4.00 14.49
CA SER A 81 -1.61 4.10 15.77
C SER A 81 -2.39 3.51 16.94
N ARG A 82 -3.73 3.51 16.83
CA ARG A 82 -4.68 3.10 17.90
C ARG A 82 -4.53 3.91 19.19
N GLU A 83 -4.05 5.15 19.11
CA GLU A 83 -3.83 5.99 20.28
C GLU A 83 -5.11 6.17 21.12
N VAL A 84 -6.25 6.32 20.46
CA VAL A 84 -7.55 6.46 21.12
C VAL A 84 -7.88 5.33 22.10
N LEU A 85 -7.40 4.10 21.85
CA LEU A 85 -7.64 2.95 22.73
C LEU A 85 -6.77 2.96 24.00
N ARG A 86 -5.78 3.85 24.11
CA ARG A 86 -4.98 4.04 25.32
C ARG A 86 -5.67 4.89 26.36
N HIS A 87 -6.75 5.55 25.98
CA HIS A 87 -7.52 6.46 26.83
C HIS A 87 -8.79 5.77 27.35
N PRO A 88 -8.85 5.40 28.65
CA PRO A 88 -10.01 4.70 29.22
C PRO A 88 -11.33 5.46 29.05
N GLU A 89 -11.28 6.80 28.98
CA GLU A 89 -12.45 7.65 28.77
C GLU A 89 -13.13 7.45 27.42
N PHE A 90 -12.44 6.84 26.43
CA PHE A 90 -12.98 6.55 25.10
C PHE A 90 -13.38 5.10 24.92
N GLU A 91 -13.31 4.30 25.96
CA GLU A 91 -13.73 2.91 25.92
C GLU A 91 -15.21 2.78 25.56
N GLY A 92 -15.50 2.00 24.51
CA GLY A 92 -16.86 1.79 24.02
C GLY A 92 -17.46 2.97 23.22
N PHE A 93 -16.70 4.03 22.92
CA PHE A 93 -17.14 5.12 22.05
C PHE A 93 -16.74 4.92 20.60
N VAL A 94 -15.67 4.17 20.35
CA VAL A 94 -15.13 3.97 19.00
C VAL A 94 -14.80 2.50 18.75
N ARG A 95 -15.03 2.05 17.53
CA ARG A 95 -14.56 0.78 17.03
C ARG A 95 -13.60 1.01 15.88
N LEU A 96 -12.40 0.43 15.99
CA LEU A 96 -11.36 0.48 14.97
C LEU A 96 -11.27 -0.86 14.26
N GLY A 97 -11.29 -0.84 12.93
CA GLY A 97 -11.22 -2.01 12.09
C GLY A 97 -10.47 -1.76 10.79
N ARG A 98 -10.64 -2.66 9.85
CA ARG A 98 -10.13 -2.54 8.47
C ARG A 98 -11.15 -3.10 7.50
N ILE A 99 -11.29 -2.48 6.34
CA ILE A 99 -12.13 -3.00 5.26
C ILE A 99 -11.32 -4.06 4.52
N GLN A 100 -11.80 -5.30 4.52
CA GLN A 100 -11.04 -6.48 4.08
C GLN A 100 -10.79 -6.53 2.57
N ASP A 101 -11.64 -5.92 1.77
CA ASP A 101 -11.62 -5.92 0.31
C ASP A 101 -11.14 -4.58 -0.30
N HIS A 102 -10.65 -3.66 0.54
CA HIS A 102 -10.14 -2.37 0.10
C HIS A 102 -8.65 -2.22 0.41
N PHE A 103 -7.83 -2.33 -0.63
CA PHE A 103 -6.37 -2.27 -0.55
C PHE A 103 -5.85 -0.90 -0.97
N LEU A 104 -4.98 -0.30 -0.16
CA LEU A 104 -4.23 0.90 -0.49
C LEU A 104 -2.80 0.47 -0.83
N PHE A 105 -2.44 0.52 -2.12
CA PHE A 105 -1.11 0.18 -2.59
C PHE A 105 -0.21 1.42 -2.64
N SER A 106 1.06 1.24 -2.28
CA SER A 106 2.14 2.20 -2.49
C SER A 106 3.27 1.49 -3.23
N VAL A 107 3.65 2.04 -4.38
CA VAL A 107 4.70 1.50 -5.23
C VAL A 107 5.69 2.60 -5.59
N GLU A 108 6.97 2.37 -5.31
CA GLU A 108 8.07 3.28 -5.63
C GLU A 108 8.93 2.66 -6.74
N SER A 109 9.16 3.42 -7.80
CA SER A 109 10.06 3.03 -8.88
C SER A 109 11.52 3.32 -8.54
N THR A 110 12.44 2.49 -9.05
CA THR A 110 13.88 2.79 -9.08
C THR A 110 14.28 3.78 -10.18
N GLY A 111 13.31 4.22 -11.01
CA GLY A 111 13.54 5.11 -12.14
C GLY A 111 13.68 4.40 -13.50
N ILE A 112 13.65 3.06 -13.54
CA ILE A 112 13.73 2.27 -14.78
C ILE A 112 12.41 2.36 -15.58
N TYR A 113 11.28 2.36 -14.86
CA TYR A 113 9.92 2.53 -15.39
C TYR A 113 9.19 3.60 -14.61
N GLU A 114 8.23 4.24 -15.25
CA GLU A 114 7.28 5.12 -14.55
C GLU A 114 6.45 4.30 -13.55
N PRO A 115 6.15 4.84 -12.35
CA PRO A 115 5.44 4.08 -11.31
C PRO A 115 4.11 3.48 -11.76
N GLU A 116 3.37 4.18 -12.63
CA GLU A 116 2.08 3.73 -13.16
C GLU A 116 2.21 2.50 -14.05
N GLN A 117 3.36 2.29 -14.67
CA GLN A 117 3.62 1.15 -15.56
C GLN A 117 3.94 -0.14 -14.81
N LEU A 118 4.38 -0.04 -13.54
CA LEU A 118 4.89 -1.18 -12.78
C LEU A 118 3.79 -2.21 -12.47
N LEU A 119 2.60 -1.76 -12.07
CA LEU A 119 1.49 -2.66 -11.76
C LEU A 119 0.97 -3.39 -13.01
N PRO A 120 0.65 -2.71 -14.14
CA PRO A 120 0.29 -3.41 -15.37
C PRO A 120 1.35 -4.39 -15.85
N ALA A 121 2.64 -4.02 -15.79
CA ALA A 121 3.74 -4.90 -16.18
C ALA A 121 3.81 -6.15 -15.30
N SER A 122 3.63 -6.02 -14.00
CA SER A 122 3.61 -7.15 -13.06
C SER A 122 2.46 -8.12 -13.35
N ILE A 123 1.28 -7.60 -13.66
CA ILE A 123 0.11 -8.41 -14.05
C ILE A 123 0.38 -9.17 -15.35
N GLU A 124 0.99 -8.51 -16.34
CA GLU A 124 1.33 -9.17 -17.60
C GLU A 124 2.35 -10.31 -17.41
N VAL A 125 3.33 -10.13 -16.52
CA VAL A 125 4.28 -11.21 -16.16
C VAL A 125 3.53 -12.40 -15.54
N LEU A 126 2.57 -12.16 -14.64
CA LEU A 126 1.75 -13.23 -14.05
C LEU A 126 0.90 -13.94 -15.09
N ARG A 127 0.27 -13.21 -16.02
CA ARG A 127 -0.51 -13.79 -17.12
C ARG A 127 0.34 -14.70 -17.99
N ARG A 128 1.56 -14.28 -18.35
CA ARG A 128 2.51 -15.10 -19.11
C ARG A 128 2.91 -16.37 -18.37
N LYS A 129 3.18 -16.28 -17.07
CA LYS A 129 3.47 -17.46 -16.24
C LYS A 129 2.31 -18.45 -16.22
N ILE A 130 1.07 -17.96 -16.09
CA ILE A 130 -0.13 -18.80 -16.13
C ILE A 130 -0.28 -19.47 -17.50
N ALA A 131 -0.07 -18.74 -18.59
CA ALA A 131 -0.15 -19.29 -19.94
C ALA A 131 0.89 -20.40 -20.16
N LEU A 132 2.13 -20.20 -19.72
CA LEU A 132 3.18 -21.21 -19.80
C LEU A 132 2.84 -22.45 -18.98
N LEU A 133 2.29 -22.26 -17.77
CA LEU A 133 1.87 -23.38 -16.92
C LEU A 133 0.75 -24.20 -17.57
N LYS A 134 -0.24 -23.53 -18.18
CA LYS A 134 -1.32 -24.21 -18.90
C LYS A 134 -0.76 -25.04 -20.07
N LEU A 135 0.11 -24.46 -20.88
CA LEU A 135 0.76 -25.20 -21.98
C LEU A 135 1.56 -26.42 -21.47
N ALA A 136 2.26 -26.28 -20.36
CA ALA A 136 2.99 -27.39 -19.77
C ALA A 136 2.07 -28.50 -19.24
N LEU A 137 0.93 -28.15 -18.65
CA LEU A 137 -0.08 -29.13 -18.20
C LEU A 137 -0.74 -29.87 -19.38
N ASP A 138 -1.06 -29.15 -20.46
CA ASP A 138 -1.63 -29.75 -21.66
C ASP A 138 -0.65 -30.70 -22.36
N ALA A 139 0.66 -30.48 -22.19
CA ALA A 139 1.72 -31.35 -22.73
C ALA A 139 2.00 -32.60 -21.87
N VAL A 140 1.47 -32.67 -20.64
CA VAL A 140 1.63 -33.88 -19.81
C VAL A 140 0.78 -35.01 -20.39
N PRO A 141 1.38 -36.17 -20.80
CA PRO A 141 0.59 -37.30 -21.27
C PRO A 141 -0.38 -37.73 -20.16
N THR A 142 -1.68 -37.69 -20.45
CA THR A 142 -2.67 -38.33 -19.57
C THR A 142 -2.39 -39.83 -19.62
N GLY A 143 -1.59 -40.30 -18.65
CA GLY A 143 -1.25 -41.72 -18.54
C GLY A 143 -2.53 -42.51 -18.50
N THR A 144 -2.69 -43.40 -19.47
CA THR A 144 -3.64 -44.50 -19.46
C THR A 144 -3.44 -45.21 -18.12
N GLN A 145 -4.41 -45.11 -17.21
CA GLN A 145 -4.43 -46.00 -16.05
C GLN A 145 -4.53 -47.42 -16.53
N PRO A 146 -3.74 -48.35 -15.99
CA PRO A 146 -3.82 -49.73 -16.30
C PRO A 146 -5.15 -50.37 -15.89
#